data_223cd0f91b6df7ed4e5a74c0010a7ad2
#
_entry.id   223cd0f91b6df7ed4e5a74c0010a7ad2
#
_cell.length_a   1.000
_cell.length_b   1.000
_cell.length_c   1.000
_cell.angle_alpha   90.00
_cell.angle_beta   90.00
_cell.angle_gamma   90.00
#
_symmetry.space_group_name_H-M   'P 1'
#
loop_
_entity.id
_entity.type
_entity.pdbx_description
1 polymer ?
#
loop_
_entity_poly.entity_id
_entity_poly.type
_entity_poly.pdbx_seq_one_letter_code
_entity_poly.pdbx_strand_id
1 'polypeptide(L)'
;MFVAAPLIAAPLTWETLVKSADDDARYQGSQKRVNIATSRNTKLWDKLELRYKLDGFSFAQHDFELRMTPKAFGEGAADRAHYEAQMAYANANLAEDRSVLLYDRYERGIHYLMRKRINALNQELYQINLDRIEVLHLKSGSANFNPQDLMSSLEKEASIRAALINDSNSLQNSERKLRVWIPDFEGVELDSSWLPSMEDIEAQLKDGIEVDSKFPQLAMAKSKMDSEKARAKQDVAGSRDYISHIGIGYSMKIQSLMKKYKDMGYDDLCNTNSEYYSEDDCTKWKDNAYNDETARFDNTYSIQRLVDDKDNRRTRDKFYATLAIKLPFFDSNKDTDLRNQVADLEAEGDYMEKVRDVSVKVNRLVEQINGFLAQWKVQKDFAEKVKAGNIFEQFAKDAGSDPLLLLRARESAVESELNAVKLETDIYDLYLELLQYAGQLSKEGVQNHLVGGLK
;
A
#
# COMPACT_ATOMS: atom_id res chain seq x y z
N MET A 1 -33.89 26.02 -22.57
CA MET A 1 -33.77 26.87 -21.38
C MET A 1 -33.34 25.98 -20.23
N PHE A 2 -32.03 25.82 -20.02
CA PHE A 2 -31.50 25.05 -18.88
C PHE A 2 -31.55 25.97 -17.66
N VAL A 3 -32.45 25.65 -16.72
CA VAL A 3 -32.42 26.26 -15.40
C VAL A 3 -31.19 25.70 -14.69
N ALA A 4 -30.13 26.50 -14.58
CA ALA A 4 -29.02 26.17 -13.72
C ALA A 4 -29.54 26.08 -12.28
N ALA A 5 -29.55 24.90 -11.69
CA ALA A 5 -29.78 24.77 -10.26
C ALA A 5 -28.75 25.66 -9.53
N PRO A 6 -29.15 26.39 -8.47
CA PRO A 6 -28.19 27.17 -7.70
C PRO A 6 -27.15 26.21 -7.17
N LEU A 7 -25.87 26.44 -7.50
CA LEU A 7 -24.73 25.78 -6.88
C LEU A 7 -24.80 26.14 -5.39
N ILE A 8 -25.27 25.19 -4.58
CA ILE A 8 -25.22 25.33 -3.13
C ILE A 8 -23.74 25.09 -2.76
N ALA A 9 -23.11 26.15 -2.23
CA ALA A 9 -21.73 26.07 -1.74
C ALA A 9 -21.59 24.88 -0.79
N ALA A 10 -20.61 24.01 -1.05
CA ALA A 10 -20.34 22.87 -0.18
C ALA A 10 -19.74 23.34 1.15
N PRO A 11 -20.37 23.04 2.30
CA PRO A 11 -19.83 23.38 3.60
C PRO A 11 -18.54 22.59 3.86
N LEU A 12 -17.60 23.18 4.61
CA LEU A 12 -16.43 22.46 5.12
C LEU A 12 -16.84 21.63 6.33
N THR A 13 -17.25 20.39 6.08
CA THR A 13 -17.60 19.43 7.12
C THR A 13 -16.66 18.23 7.08
N TRP A 14 -16.61 17.47 8.17
CA TRP A 14 -15.80 16.24 8.21
C TRP A 14 -16.28 15.23 7.14
N GLU A 15 -17.59 15.17 6.84
CA GLU A 15 -18.12 14.26 5.80
C GLU A 15 -17.58 14.59 4.41
N THR A 16 -17.49 15.89 4.06
CA THR A 16 -16.96 16.33 2.77
C THR A 16 -15.47 16.01 2.67
N LEU A 17 -14.71 16.16 3.76
CA LEU A 17 -13.29 15.81 3.82
C LEU A 17 -13.08 14.29 3.67
N VAL A 18 -13.83 13.47 4.40
CA VAL A 18 -13.75 12.00 4.32
C VAL A 18 -14.11 11.52 2.92
N LYS A 19 -15.23 11.99 2.38
CA LYS A 19 -15.67 11.64 1.03
C LYS A 19 -14.61 11.98 -0.01
N SER A 20 -14.01 13.17 0.08
CA SER A 20 -12.95 13.59 -0.85
C SER A 20 -11.70 12.71 -0.78
N ALA A 21 -11.39 12.10 0.37
CA ALA A 21 -10.30 11.15 0.52
C ALA A 21 -10.66 9.78 -0.07
N ASP A 22 -11.89 9.30 0.14
CA ASP A 22 -12.36 8.02 -0.39
C ASP A 22 -12.53 8.06 -1.93
N ASP A 23 -12.84 9.23 -2.50
CA ASP A 23 -12.93 9.46 -3.95
C ASP A 23 -11.55 9.70 -4.60
N ASP A 24 -10.46 9.80 -3.83
CA ASP A 24 -9.12 10.04 -4.36
C ASP A 24 -8.61 8.89 -5.23
N ALA A 25 -8.04 9.23 -6.38
CA ALA A 25 -7.54 8.27 -7.35
C ALA A 25 -6.45 7.35 -6.76
N ARG A 26 -5.65 7.84 -5.81
CA ARG A 26 -4.62 7.05 -5.11
C ARG A 26 -5.26 5.94 -4.28
N TYR A 27 -6.28 6.27 -3.47
CA TYR A 27 -6.99 5.30 -2.66
C TYR A 27 -7.70 4.25 -3.51
N GLN A 28 -8.43 4.67 -4.54
CA GLN A 28 -9.10 3.77 -5.48
C GLN A 28 -8.10 2.87 -6.23
N GLY A 29 -6.92 3.40 -6.58
CA GLY A 29 -5.84 2.62 -7.18
C GLY A 29 -5.30 1.54 -6.23
N SER A 30 -5.12 1.85 -4.95
CA SER A 30 -4.69 0.90 -3.92
C SER A 30 -5.74 -0.17 -3.65
N GLN A 31 -7.03 0.21 -3.61
CA GLN A 31 -8.15 -0.72 -3.47
C GLN A 31 -8.22 -1.71 -4.66
N LYS A 32 -8.02 -1.22 -5.89
CA LYS A 32 -7.95 -2.10 -7.07
C LYS A 32 -6.78 -3.09 -6.97
N ARG A 33 -5.60 -2.67 -6.45
CA ARG A 33 -4.45 -3.58 -6.24
C ARG A 33 -4.78 -4.69 -5.25
N VAL A 34 -5.45 -4.38 -4.14
CA VAL A 34 -5.91 -5.38 -3.19
C VAL A 34 -6.87 -6.37 -3.85
N ASN A 35 -7.85 -5.88 -4.62
CA ASN A 35 -8.81 -6.73 -5.32
C ASN A 35 -8.14 -7.66 -6.35
N ILE A 36 -7.11 -7.20 -7.07
CA ILE A 36 -6.33 -8.04 -7.98
C ILE A 36 -5.54 -9.09 -7.20
N ALA A 37 -4.94 -8.72 -6.08
CA ALA A 37 -4.20 -9.64 -5.23
C ALA A 37 -5.11 -10.76 -4.68
N THR A 38 -6.37 -10.46 -4.31
CA THR A 38 -7.34 -11.45 -3.82
C THR A 38 -7.76 -12.47 -4.86
N SER A 39 -7.62 -12.17 -6.16
CA SER A 39 -8.02 -13.08 -7.24
C SER A 39 -7.01 -14.18 -7.56
N ARG A 40 -5.86 -14.21 -6.90
CA ARG A 40 -4.79 -15.17 -7.17
C ARG A 40 -5.11 -16.53 -6.56
N ASN A 41 -5.22 -17.55 -7.40
CA ASN A 41 -5.35 -18.94 -6.96
C ASN A 41 -3.97 -19.59 -6.76
N THR A 42 -3.79 -20.27 -5.65
CA THR A 42 -2.61 -21.12 -5.42
C THR A 42 -2.72 -22.37 -6.28
N LYS A 43 -1.76 -22.57 -7.20
CA LYS A 43 -1.71 -23.76 -8.04
C LYS A 43 -1.26 -24.96 -7.22
N LEU A 44 -1.88 -26.13 -7.46
CA LEU A 44 -1.48 -27.41 -6.85
C LEU A 44 -0.20 -27.97 -7.48
N TRP A 45 0.13 -27.53 -8.68
CA TRP A 45 1.23 -28.01 -9.50
C TRP A 45 2.19 -26.87 -9.78
N ASP A 46 3.48 -27.15 -9.77
CA ASP A 46 4.49 -26.19 -10.17
C ASP A 46 4.47 -26.04 -11.69
N LYS A 47 4.52 -27.16 -12.43
CA LYS A 47 4.61 -27.16 -13.88
C LYS A 47 3.83 -28.30 -14.51
N LEU A 48 3.17 -28.01 -15.63
CA LEU A 48 2.56 -28.98 -16.52
C LEU A 48 3.18 -28.81 -17.90
N GLU A 49 3.83 -29.86 -18.42
CA GLU A 49 4.51 -29.83 -19.70
C GLU A 49 4.03 -30.96 -20.61
N LEU A 50 3.72 -30.62 -21.85
CA LEU A 50 3.59 -31.62 -22.91
C LEU A 50 4.91 -31.71 -23.64
N ARG A 51 5.55 -32.88 -23.60
CA ARG A 51 6.78 -33.16 -24.32
C ARG A 51 6.50 -34.06 -25.51
N TYR A 52 7.09 -33.68 -26.62
CA TYR A 52 7.14 -34.48 -27.84
C TYR A 52 8.61 -34.77 -28.17
N LYS A 53 8.94 -36.03 -28.41
CA LYS A 53 10.28 -36.47 -28.75
C LYS A 53 10.24 -37.35 -29.99
N LEU A 54 11.09 -37.04 -30.95
CA LEU A 54 11.44 -37.88 -32.10
C LEU A 54 12.77 -38.56 -31.81
N ASP A 55 12.85 -39.88 -31.99
CA ASP A 55 14.10 -40.59 -31.80
C ASP A 55 14.94 -40.54 -33.07
N GLY A 56 16.13 -39.91 -32.99
CA GLY A 56 17.16 -39.92 -34.02
C GLY A 56 16.78 -39.36 -35.39
N PHE A 57 15.93 -38.33 -35.46
CA PHE A 57 15.36 -37.80 -36.70
C PHE A 57 14.61 -38.85 -37.54
N SER A 58 14.30 -39.98 -36.96
CA SER A 58 13.57 -41.06 -37.60
C SER A 58 12.08 -40.88 -37.23
N PHE A 59 11.23 -40.79 -38.26
CA PHE A 59 9.78 -40.80 -38.08
C PHE A 59 9.24 -42.17 -37.62
N ALA A 60 10.11 -43.07 -37.22
CA ALA A 60 9.74 -44.40 -36.77
C ALA A 60 9.28 -44.49 -35.31
N GLN A 61 9.60 -43.50 -34.49
CA GLN A 61 9.17 -43.45 -33.10
C GLN A 61 8.77 -42.04 -32.71
N HIS A 62 7.54 -41.94 -32.20
CA HIS A 62 6.95 -40.70 -31.68
C HIS A 62 6.60 -40.92 -30.24
N ASP A 63 7.18 -40.11 -29.36
CA ASP A 63 6.92 -40.16 -27.92
C ASP A 63 6.20 -38.86 -27.50
N PHE A 64 5.01 -39.00 -26.94
CA PHE A 64 4.26 -37.93 -26.32
C PHE A 64 4.25 -38.17 -24.83
N GLU A 65 4.62 -37.19 -24.03
CA GLU A 65 4.63 -37.31 -22.59
C GLU A 65 4.03 -36.05 -21.96
N LEU A 66 2.97 -36.25 -21.18
CA LEU A 66 2.42 -35.24 -20.31
C LEU A 66 3.13 -35.36 -18.96
N ARG A 67 3.97 -34.37 -18.64
CA ARG A 67 4.71 -34.30 -17.38
C ARG A 67 4.08 -33.31 -16.45
N MET A 68 3.97 -33.68 -15.22
CA MET A 68 3.47 -32.89 -14.12
C MET A 68 4.53 -32.87 -13.03
N THR A 69 4.98 -31.66 -12.68
CA THR A 69 5.87 -31.45 -11.54
C THR A 69 5.01 -31.08 -10.35
N PRO A 70 4.87 -31.97 -9.34
CA PRO A 70 4.18 -31.60 -8.10
C PRO A 70 5.01 -30.57 -7.34
N LYS A 71 4.36 -29.78 -6.50
CA LYS A 71 5.08 -28.92 -5.54
C LYS A 71 5.82 -29.79 -4.53
N ALA A 72 6.96 -29.27 -4.07
CA ALA A 72 7.75 -29.93 -3.03
C ALA A 72 6.95 -30.11 -1.72
N PHE A 73 7.38 -31.05 -0.90
CA PHE A 73 6.68 -31.34 0.34
C PHE A 73 6.69 -30.16 1.30
N GLY A 74 5.51 -29.64 1.62
CA GLY A 74 5.32 -28.44 2.45
C GLY A 74 5.32 -27.11 1.70
N GLU A 75 5.76 -27.06 0.43
CA GLU A 75 5.79 -25.84 -0.39
C GLU A 75 4.39 -25.22 -0.57
N GLY A 76 3.36 -26.05 -0.81
CA GLY A 76 2.00 -25.54 -0.95
C GLY A 76 1.42 -24.88 0.32
N ALA A 77 1.88 -25.27 1.51
CA ALA A 77 1.53 -24.60 2.77
C ALA A 77 2.31 -23.30 2.94
N ALA A 78 3.60 -23.29 2.59
CA ALA A 78 4.44 -22.11 2.62
C ALA A 78 3.97 -21.04 1.61
N ASP A 79 3.58 -21.46 0.41
CA ASP A 79 2.97 -20.57 -0.61
C ASP A 79 1.70 -19.89 -0.10
N ARG A 80 0.83 -20.64 0.58
CA ARG A 80 -0.39 -20.07 1.16
C ARG A 80 -0.07 -19.05 2.25
N ALA A 81 0.83 -19.42 3.17
CA ALA A 81 1.26 -18.49 4.23
C ALA A 81 1.91 -17.23 3.67
N HIS A 82 2.75 -17.35 2.64
CA HIS A 82 3.34 -16.20 1.96
C HIS A 82 2.27 -15.33 1.28
N TYR A 83 1.30 -15.95 0.61
CA TYR A 83 0.20 -15.24 0.00
C TYR A 83 -0.68 -14.51 1.03
N GLU A 84 -1.02 -15.16 2.15
CA GLU A 84 -1.79 -14.57 3.24
C GLU A 84 -1.05 -13.35 3.84
N ALA A 85 0.27 -13.48 4.05
CA ALA A 85 1.09 -12.36 4.52
C ALA A 85 1.17 -11.22 3.49
N GLN A 86 1.28 -11.51 2.20
CA GLN A 86 1.23 -10.48 1.14
C GLN A 86 -0.14 -9.78 1.10
N MET A 87 -1.23 -10.52 1.30
CA MET A 87 -2.57 -9.94 1.38
C MET A 87 -2.74 -9.06 2.61
N ALA A 88 -2.24 -9.50 3.77
CA ALA A 88 -2.24 -8.70 4.98
C ALA A 88 -1.43 -7.40 4.79
N TYR A 89 -0.26 -7.49 4.13
CA TYR A 89 0.54 -6.32 3.77
C TYR A 89 -0.20 -5.36 2.84
N ALA A 90 -0.85 -5.88 1.80
CA ALA A 90 -1.61 -5.07 0.85
C ALA A 90 -2.79 -4.33 1.54
N ASN A 91 -3.49 -5.00 2.46
CA ASN A 91 -4.57 -4.40 3.25
C ASN A 91 -4.03 -3.35 4.23
N ALA A 92 -2.92 -3.62 4.92
CA ALA A 92 -2.28 -2.64 5.81
C ALA A 92 -1.79 -1.41 5.04
N ASN A 93 -1.24 -1.60 3.83
CA ASN A 93 -0.84 -0.49 2.96
C ASN A 93 -2.04 0.32 2.46
N LEU A 94 -3.18 -0.33 2.15
CA LEU A 94 -4.42 0.37 1.80
C LEU A 94 -4.92 1.23 2.97
N ALA A 95 -4.87 0.70 4.19
CA ALA A 95 -5.23 1.41 5.41
C ALA A 95 -4.31 2.63 5.65
N GLU A 96 -3.01 2.48 5.43
CA GLU A 96 -2.04 3.57 5.53
C GLU A 96 -2.26 4.63 4.44
N ASP A 97 -2.48 4.24 3.19
CA ASP A 97 -2.80 5.19 2.11
C ASP A 97 -4.04 6.03 2.44
N ARG A 98 -5.10 5.41 2.99
CA ARG A 98 -6.29 6.11 3.44
C ARG A 98 -5.98 7.07 4.59
N SER A 99 -5.21 6.60 5.56
CA SER A 99 -4.78 7.38 6.73
C SER A 99 -4.02 8.64 6.33
N VAL A 100 -3.07 8.53 5.39
CA VAL A 100 -2.31 9.69 4.86
C VAL A 100 -3.23 10.68 4.15
N LEU A 101 -4.16 10.19 3.32
CA LEU A 101 -5.10 11.06 2.62
C LEU A 101 -6.03 11.80 3.59
N LEU A 102 -6.56 11.11 4.59
CA LEU A 102 -7.41 11.73 5.61
C LEU A 102 -6.63 12.72 6.46
N TYR A 103 -5.39 12.41 6.83
CA TYR A 103 -4.50 13.34 7.51
C TYR A 103 -4.38 14.65 6.73
N ASP A 104 -4.00 14.57 5.44
CA ASP A 104 -3.88 15.76 4.58
C ASP A 104 -5.18 16.57 4.51
N ARG A 105 -6.35 15.90 4.43
CA ARG A 105 -7.65 16.57 4.36
C ARG A 105 -8.00 17.28 5.67
N TYR A 106 -7.87 16.58 6.79
CA TYR A 106 -8.13 17.17 8.10
C TYR A 106 -7.16 18.30 8.43
N GLU A 107 -5.86 18.12 8.22
CA GLU A 107 -4.85 19.16 8.41
C GLU A 107 -5.22 20.45 7.68
N ARG A 108 -5.56 20.33 6.38
CA ARG A 108 -5.95 21.51 5.58
C ARG A 108 -7.25 22.15 6.04
N GLY A 109 -8.23 21.35 6.42
CA GLY A 109 -9.49 21.83 6.97
C GLY A 109 -9.28 22.60 8.28
N ILE A 110 -8.54 22.01 9.21
CA ILE A 110 -8.22 22.62 10.50
C ILE A 110 -7.44 23.92 10.31
N HIS A 111 -6.36 23.88 9.52
CA HIS A 111 -5.55 25.07 9.24
C HIS A 111 -6.38 26.20 8.61
N TYR A 112 -7.33 25.89 7.73
CA TYR A 112 -8.22 26.89 7.18
C TYR A 112 -9.09 27.53 8.25
N LEU A 113 -9.71 26.74 9.14
CA LEU A 113 -10.55 27.24 10.24
C LEU A 113 -9.73 28.08 11.22
N MET A 114 -8.58 27.59 11.64
CA MET A 114 -7.70 28.31 12.60
C MET A 114 -7.18 29.63 12.02
N ARG A 115 -6.78 29.64 10.75
CA ARG A 115 -6.36 30.88 10.07
C ARG A 115 -7.48 31.91 9.95
N LYS A 116 -8.72 31.51 9.72
CA LYS A 116 -9.86 32.42 9.80
C LYS A 116 -10.01 33.04 11.18
N ARG A 117 -9.90 32.26 12.24
CA ARG A 117 -9.93 32.78 13.62
C ARG A 117 -8.76 33.73 13.89
N ILE A 118 -7.52 33.36 13.51
CA ILE A 118 -6.34 34.21 13.64
C ILE A 118 -6.53 35.55 12.89
N ASN A 119 -7.04 35.50 11.64
CA ASN A 119 -7.29 36.70 10.87
C ASN A 119 -8.33 37.61 11.54
N ALA A 120 -9.43 37.04 12.11
CA ALA A 120 -10.41 37.81 12.84
C ALA A 120 -9.83 38.51 14.09
N LEU A 121 -9.00 37.80 14.85
CA LEU A 121 -8.29 38.36 16.02
C LEU A 121 -7.28 39.44 15.63
N ASN A 122 -6.54 39.25 14.52
CA ASN A 122 -5.65 40.28 14.00
C ASN A 122 -6.40 41.52 13.50
N GLN A 123 -7.61 41.34 12.93
CA GLN A 123 -8.46 42.49 12.61
C GLN A 123 -8.94 43.23 13.86
N GLU A 124 -9.28 42.52 14.94
CA GLU A 124 -9.62 43.14 16.21
C GLU A 124 -8.42 43.90 16.82
N LEU A 125 -7.23 43.28 16.81
CA LEU A 125 -5.98 43.97 17.25
C LEU A 125 -5.69 45.24 16.43
N TYR A 126 -5.95 45.16 15.12
CA TYR A 126 -5.79 46.32 14.25
C TYR A 126 -6.70 47.48 14.66
N GLN A 127 -8.01 47.18 14.94
CA GLN A 127 -8.93 48.23 15.40
C GLN A 127 -8.55 48.82 16.75
N ILE A 128 -8.20 47.95 17.73
CA ILE A 128 -7.72 48.39 19.02
C ILE A 128 -6.50 49.33 18.92
N ASN A 129 -5.58 49.03 18.01
CA ASN A 129 -4.41 49.83 17.80
C ASN A 129 -4.72 51.15 17.08
N LEU A 130 -5.68 51.18 16.16
CA LEU A 130 -6.17 52.43 15.55
C LEU A 130 -6.81 53.34 16.59
N ASP A 131 -7.70 52.79 17.44
CA ASP A 131 -8.31 53.54 18.56
C ASP A 131 -7.23 54.12 19.48
N ARG A 132 -6.16 53.36 19.76
CA ARG A 132 -5.04 53.78 20.57
C ARG A 132 -4.27 54.93 19.94
N ILE A 133 -4.01 54.88 18.61
CA ILE A 133 -3.34 55.96 17.87
C ILE A 133 -4.20 57.24 17.93
N GLU A 134 -5.52 57.11 17.75
CA GLU A 134 -6.46 58.21 17.82
C GLU A 134 -6.42 58.87 19.22
N VAL A 135 -6.49 58.10 20.31
CA VAL A 135 -6.39 58.63 21.67
C VAL A 135 -5.04 59.31 21.90
N LEU A 136 -3.93 58.77 21.37
CA LEU A 136 -2.62 59.36 21.49
C LEU A 136 -2.51 60.68 20.73
N HIS A 137 -3.11 60.78 19.56
CA HIS A 137 -3.21 62.05 18.82
C HIS A 137 -4.02 63.10 19.58
N LEU A 138 -5.17 62.74 20.17
CA LEU A 138 -5.97 63.64 20.99
C LEU A 138 -5.19 64.13 22.23
N LYS A 139 -4.31 63.30 22.76
CA LYS A 139 -3.45 63.65 23.91
C LYS A 139 -2.18 64.42 23.53
N SER A 140 -1.86 64.60 22.26
CA SER A 140 -0.61 65.20 21.79
C SER A 140 -0.35 66.63 22.33
N GLY A 141 -1.40 67.37 22.68
CA GLY A 141 -1.29 68.71 23.31
C GLY A 141 -1.23 68.68 24.86
N SER A 142 -1.23 67.54 25.50
CA SER A 142 -1.20 67.43 26.97
C SER A 142 0.23 67.39 27.52
N ALA A 143 0.41 67.87 28.74
CA ALA A 143 1.72 67.90 29.39
C ALA A 143 2.30 66.49 29.66
N ASN A 144 1.45 65.45 29.67
CA ASN A 144 1.81 64.07 29.92
C ASN A 144 1.90 63.23 28.64
N PHE A 145 1.97 63.84 27.47
CA PHE A 145 2.11 63.14 26.18
C PHE A 145 3.52 62.60 25.99
N ASN A 146 3.59 61.30 25.71
CA ASN A 146 4.84 60.63 25.40
C ASN A 146 4.89 60.32 23.89
N PRO A 147 5.75 60.96 23.09
CA PRO A 147 5.88 60.71 21.67
C PRO A 147 6.32 59.26 21.32
N GLN A 148 7.03 58.60 22.27
CA GLN A 148 7.46 57.21 22.09
C GLN A 148 6.27 56.24 22.02
N ASP A 149 5.20 56.49 22.81
CA ASP A 149 4.00 55.68 22.78
C ASP A 149 3.27 55.77 21.43
N LEU A 150 3.27 56.94 20.81
CA LEU A 150 2.70 57.11 19.49
C LEU A 150 3.55 56.36 18.43
N MET A 151 4.88 56.54 18.48
CA MET A 151 5.78 55.85 17.53
C MET A 151 5.65 54.33 17.65
N SER A 152 5.63 53.78 18.86
CA SER A 152 5.45 52.35 19.07
C SER A 152 4.09 51.83 18.57
N SER A 153 3.03 52.66 18.65
CA SER A 153 1.70 52.30 18.13
C SER A 153 1.64 52.29 16.60
N LEU A 154 2.37 53.25 15.95
CA LEU A 154 2.52 53.29 14.48
C LEU A 154 3.35 52.11 13.95
N GLU A 155 4.44 51.72 14.64
CA GLU A 155 5.23 50.53 14.31
C GLU A 155 4.37 49.25 14.44
N LYS A 156 3.56 49.19 15.51
CA LYS A 156 2.64 48.08 15.72
C LYS A 156 1.55 48.00 14.66
N GLU A 157 1.00 49.15 14.23
CA GLU A 157 0.07 49.23 13.09
C GLU A 157 0.67 48.59 11.84
N ALA A 158 1.89 49.00 11.48
CA ALA A 158 2.58 48.45 10.32
C ALA A 158 2.78 46.92 10.42
N SER A 159 3.15 46.42 11.61
CA SER A 159 3.31 44.99 11.89
C SER A 159 2.01 44.21 11.75
N ILE A 160 0.91 44.71 12.37
CA ILE A 160 -0.40 44.03 12.31
C ILE A 160 -0.94 44.06 10.86
N ARG A 161 -0.76 45.15 10.14
CA ARG A 161 -1.16 45.27 8.74
C ARG A 161 -0.40 44.27 7.84
N ALA A 162 0.90 44.10 8.08
CA ALA A 162 1.69 43.07 7.39
C ALA A 162 1.19 41.65 7.70
N ALA A 163 0.86 41.37 8.97
CA ALA A 163 0.26 40.09 9.38
C ALA A 163 -1.06 39.84 8.69
N LEU A 164 -1.98 40.81 8.62
CA LEU A 164 -3.27 40.70 7.93
C LEU A 164 -3.12 40.39 6.44
N ILE A 165 -2.14 41.02 5.76
CA ILE A 165 -1.84 40.71 4.34
C ILE A 165 -1.36 39.28 4.20
N ASN A 166 -0.47 38.80 5.07
CA ASN A 166 0.01 37.41 5.07
C ASN A 166 -1.09 36.41 5.36
N ASP A 167 -1.98 36.71 6.30
CA ASP A 167 -3.12 35.86 6.65
C ASP A 167 -4.10 35.77 5.49
N SER A 168 -4.41 36.89 4.83
CA SER A 168 -5.27 36.92 3.64
C SER A 168 -4.72 36.07 2.51
N ASN A 169 -3.42 36.22 2.21
CA ASN A 169 -2.75 35.40 1.20
C ASN A 169 -2.76 33.89 1.56
N SER A 170 -2.54 33.59 2.84
CA SER A 170 -2.55 32.23 3.36
C SER A 170 -3.93 31.59 3.30
N LEU A 171 -4.98 32.34 3.61
CA LEU A 171 -6.38 31.91 3.48
C LEU A 171 -6.73 31.60 2.02
N GLN A 172 -6.42 32.52 1.08
CA GLN A 172 -6.68 32.28 -0.34
C GLN A 172 -5.94 31.05 -0.87
N ASN A 173 -4.71 30.84 -0.42
CA ASN A 173 -3.96 29.64 -0.80
C ASN A 173 -4.59 28.35 -0.23
N SER A 174 -5.07 28.40 1.02
CA SER A 174 -5.77 27.28 1.65
C SER A 174 -7.09 26.97 0.95
N GLU A 175 -7.87 27.99 0.57
CA GLU A 175 -9.07 27.83 -0.23
C GLU A 175 -8.81 27.18 -1.58
N ARG A 176 -7.77 27.62 -2.31
CA ARG A 176 -7.40 27.01 -3.58
C ARG A 176 -7.04 25.54 -3.44
N LYS A 177 -6.33 25.17 -2.37
CA LYS A 177 -5.99 23.78 -2.08
C LYS A 177 -7.22 22.96 -1.73
N LEU A 178 -8.15 23.49 -0.93
CA LEU A 178 -9.40 22.82 -0.60
C LEU A 178 -10.30 22.60 -1.83
N ARG A 179 -10.34 23.56 -2.74
CA ARG A 179 -11.10 23.47 -4.02
C ARG A 179 -10.58 22.37 -4.95
N VAL A 180 -9.34 21.95 -4.83
CA VAL A 180 -8.84 20.80 -5.59
C VAL A 180 -9.57 19.53 -5.21
N TRP A 181 -9.96 19.39 -3.95
CA TRP A 181 -10.64 18.21 -3.41
C TRP A 181 -12.16 18.37 -3.28
N ILE A 182 -12.58 19.61 -3.06
CA ILE A 182 -14.01 20.00 -2.91
C ILE A 182 -14.25 21.14 -3.91
N PRO A 183 -14.56 20.84 -5.18
CA PRO A 183 -14.67 21.85 -6.23
C PRO A 183 -15.66 22.98 -5.94
N ASP A 184 -16.75 22.65 -5.23
CA ASP A 184 -17.84 23.56 -4.88
C ASP A 184 -17.63 24.30 -3.55
N PHE A 185 -16.40 24.27 -3.02
CA PHE A 185 -16.05 24.96 -1.78
C PHE A 185 -15.92 26.47 -2.02
N GLU A 186 -16.79 27.27 -1.39
CA GLU A 186 -16.83 28.75 -1.54
C GLU A 186 -16.38 29.52 -0.29
N GLY A 187 -15.82 28.85 0.71
CA GLY A 187 -15.26 29.54 1.89
C GLY A 187 -16.29 30.10 2.87
N VAL A 188 -17.54 29.65 2.78
CA VAL A 188 -18.67 30.10 3.59
C VAL A 188 -18.68 29.42 4.95
N GLU A 189 -19.19 30.09 5.95
CA GLU A 189 -19.41 29.74 7.37
C GLU A 189 -18.48 28.73 8.06
N LEU A 190 -17.96 29.19 9.20
CA LEU A 190 -17.10 28.40 10.08
C LEU A 190 -17.94 27.45 10.93
N ASP A 191 -18.16 26.25 10.46
CA ASP A 191 -18.60 25.20 11.35
C ASP A 191 -17.37 24.50 11.95
N SER A 192 -17.02 24.82 13.19
CA SER A 192 -15.95 24.17 13.95
C SER A 192 -16.50 23.08 14.90
N SER A 193 -17.82 22.81 14.85
CA SER A 193 -18.49 21.85 15.74
C SER A 193 -17.98 20.41 15.59
N TRP A 194 -17.33 20.11 14.46
CA TRP A 194 -16.76 18.79 14.19
C TRP A 194 -15.35 18.60 14.78
N LEU A 195 -14.72 19.67 15.29
CA LEU A 195 -13.43 19.57 15.97
C LEU A 195 -13.64 19.16 17.45
N PRO A 196 -12.81 18.24 17.99
CA PRO A 196 -12.84 17.96 19.41
C PRO A 196 -12.38 19.20 20.21
N SER A 197 -12.95 19.40 21.38
CA SER A 197 -12.46 20.43 22.28
C SER A 197 -11.08 20.07 22.84
N MET A 198 -10.34 21.06 23.34
CA MET A 198 -9.04 20.80 23.97
C MET A 198 -9.19 19.93 25.23
N GLU A 199 -10.30 20.07 25.93
CA GLU A 199 -10.69 19.27 27.08
C GLU A 199 -10.98 17.81 26.69
N ASP A 200 -11.61 17.58 25.53
CA ASP A 200 -11.84 16.23 25.00
C ASP A 200 -10.53 15.55 24.62
N ILE A 201 -9.62 16.29 23.95
CA ILE A 201 -8.28 15.77 23.61
C ILE A 201 -7.53 15.40 24.89
N GLU A 202 -7.52 16.28 25.89
CA GLU A 202 -6.89 15.99 27.18
C GLU A 202 -7.47 14.74 27.85
N ALA A 203 -8.79 14.60 27.84
CA ALA A 203 -9.47 13.45 28.43
C ALA A 203 -9.08 12.13 27.74
N GLN A 204 -8.92 12.15 26.40
CA GLN A 204 -8.50 10.97 25.64
C GLN A 204 -7.06 10.56 25.90
N LEU A 205 -6.18 11.50 26.25
CA LEU A 205 -4.77 11.24 26.52
C LEU A 205 -4.50 10.76 27.95
N LYS A 206 -5.43 10.97 28.88
CA LYS A 206 -5.26 10.61 30.33
C LYS A 206 -5.01 9.13 30.58
N ASP A 207 -5.67 8.26 29.78
CA ASP A 207 -5.58 6.81 29.96
C ASP A 207 -4.30 6.21 29.33
N GLY A 208 -3.49 7.05 28.68
CA GLY A 208 -2.34 6.61 27.90
C GLY A 208 -2.75 5.92 26.58
N ILE A 209 -1.79 5.70 25.70
CA ILE A 209 -2.02 5.01 24.43
C ILE A 209 -1.16 3.76 24.43
N GLU A 210 -1.81 2.61 24.43
CA GLU A 210 -1.13 1.32 24.25
C GLU A 210 -0.83 1.09 22.77
N VAL A 211 0.45 0.90 22.46
CA VAL A 211 0.88 0.63 21.09
C VAL A 211 0.54 -0.81 20.75
N ASP A 212 -0.49 -1.00 19.92
CA ASP A 212 -0.95 -2.32 19.46
C ASP A 212 -0.37 -2.66 18.07
N SER A 213 -0.22 -3.95 17.82
CA SER A 213 0.14 -4.52 16.50
C SER A 213 -0.85 -4.17 15.38
N LYS A 214 -2.02 -3.65 15.73
CA LYS A 214 -3.03 -3.14 14.79
C LYS A 214 -2.72 -1.78 14.20
N PHE A 215 -1.75 -1.05 14.76
CA PHE A 215 -1.31 0.22 14.18
C PHE A 215 -0.84 -0.04 12.73
N PRO A 216 -1.28 0.74 11.72
CA PRO A 216 -1.04 0.44 10.32
C PRO A 216 0.43 0.17 10.00
N GLN A 217 1.33 0.98 10.55
CA GLN A 217 2.77 0.81 10.36
C GLN A 217 3.30 -0.49 10.98
N LEU A 218 2.77 -0.90 12.14
CA LEU A 218 3.13 -2.17 12.78
C LEU A 218 2.50 -3.36 12.08
N ALA A 219 1.26 -3.22 11.60
CA ALA A 219 0.61 -4.24 10.80
C ALA A 219 1.36 -4.48 9.48
N MET A 220 1.84 -3.42 8.81
CA MET A 220 2.69 -3.53 7.63
C MET A 220 4.02 -4.21 7.94
N ALA A 221 4.72 -3.80 8.99
CA ALA A 221 6.00 -4.38 9.40
C ALA A 221 5.84 -5.86 9.78
N LYS A 222 4.77 -6.21 10.51
CA LYS A 222 4.44 -7.59 10.86
C LYS A 222 4.16 -8.43 9.61
N SER A 223 3.35 -7.93 8.70
CA SER A 223 3.03 -8.64 7.45
C SER A 223 4.25 -8.82 6.56
N LYS A 224 5.18 -7.86 6.55
CA LYS A 224 6.49 -7.99 5.89
C LYS A 224 7.30 -9.11 6.54
N MET A 225 7.43 -9.10 7.86
CA MET A 225 8.12 -10.17 8.62
C MET A 225 7.51 -11.55 8.32
N ASP A 226 6.18 -11.67 8.38
CA ASP A 226 5.48 -12.92 8.11
C ASP A 226 5.68 -13.39 6.66
N SER A 227 5.74 -12.47 5.70
CA SER A 227 6.04 -12.74 4.29
C SER A 227 7.47 -13.27 4.10
N GLU A 228 8.46 -12.67 4.77
CA GLU A 228 9.86 -13.10 4.71
C GLU A 228 10.04 -14.48 5.36
N LYS A 229 9.43 -14.72 6.53
CA LYS A 229 9.40 -16.04 7.18
C LYS A 229 8.71 -17.11 6.32
N ALA A 230 7.61 -16.76 5.66
CA ALA A 230 6.92 -17.68 4.77
C ALA A 230 7.76 -17.99 3.52
N ARG A 231 8.48 -17.00 2.97
CA ARG A 231 9.43 -17.17 1.88
C ARG A 231 10.60 -18.07 2.27
N ALA A 232 11.18 -17.85 3.44
CA ALA A 232 12.24 -18.71 3.97
C ALA A 232 11.77 -20.17 4.10
N LYS A 233 10.55 -20.39 4.61
CA LYS A 233 9.93 -21.72 4.66
C LYS A 233 9.68 -22.31 3.26
N GLN A 234 9.35 -21.49 2.27
CA GLN A 234 9.17 -21.91 0.89
C GLN A 234 10.51 -22.38 0.30
N ASP A 235 11.61 -21.65 0.53
CA ASP A 235 12.96 -22.02 0.06
C ASP A 235 13.40 -23.35 0.69
N VAL A 236 13.17 -23.56 1.99
CA VAL A 236 13.41 -24.84 2.66
C VAL A 236 12.54 -25.96 2.11
N ALA A 237 11.26 -25.67 1.88
CA ALA A 237 10.34 -26.66 1.32
C ALA A 237 10.71 -27.00 -0.13
N GLY A 238 11.09 -26.01 -0.95
CA GLY A 238 11.56 -26.20 -2.31
C GLY A 238 12.79 -27.06 -2.41
N SER A 239 13.68 -27.01 -1.39
CA SER A 239 14.85 -27.88 -1.30
C SER A 239 14.47 -29.35 -1.02
N ARG A 240 13.26 -29.64 -0.57
CA ARG A 240 12.70 -30.99 -0.35
C ARG A 240 11.94 -31.54 -1.55
N ASP A 241 12.32 -31.13 -2.73
CA ASP A 241 11.79 -31.61 -4.01
C ASP A 241 12.31 -33.03 -4.31
N TYR A 242 11.71 -34.02 -3.66
CA TYR A 242 12.07 -35.43 -3.86
C TYR A 242 11.45 -36.02 -5.13
N ILE A 243 10.40 -35.44 -5.66
CA ILE A 243 9.71 -35.90 -6.87
C ILE A 243 9.93 -34.87 -7.97
N SER A 244 10.84 -35.17 -8.90
CA SER A 244 11.15 -34.27 -10.01
C SER A 244 9.96 -34.11 -10.96
N HIS A 245 9.33 -35.23 -11.31
CA HIS A 245 8.09 -35.23 -12.12
C HIS A 245 7.38 -36.57 -12.09
N ILE A 246 6.09 -36.50 -12.35
CA ILE A 246 5.24 -37.63 -12.66
C ILE A 246 4.79 -37.44 -14.10
N GLY A 247 4.98 -38.45 -14.93
CA GLY A 247 4.61 -38.37 -16.36
C GLY A 247 3.73 -39.55 -16.78
N ILE A 248 2.85 -39.28 -17.72
CA ILE A 248 2.10 -40.29 -18.46
C ILE A 248 2.43 -40.06 -19.92
N GLY A 249 2.95 -41.08 -20.57
CA GLY A 249 3.37 -40.98 -21.94
C GLY A 249 2.74 -42.06 -22.80
N TYR A 250 2.73 -41.73 -24.11
CA TYR A 250 2.30 -42.61 -25.17
C TYR A 250 3.42 -42.63 -26.23
N SER A 251 3.96 -43.82 -26.43
CA SER A 251 4.98 -44.08 -27.44
C SER A 251 4.37 -44.86 -28.61
N MET A 252 4.38 -44.26 -29.76
CA MET A 252 4.00 -44.88 -31.01
C MET A 252 5.26 -45.28 -31.76
N LYS A 253 5.51 -46.58 -31.88
CA LYS A 253 6.61 -47.09 -32.69
C LYS A 253 6.07 -47.62 -34.02
N ILE A 254 6.36 -46.94 -35.09
CA ILE A 254 6.26 -47.51 -36.42
C ILE A 254 7.45 -48.44 -36.57
N GLN A 255 7.22 -49.72 -36.34
CA GLN A 255 8.26 -50.70 -36.48
C GLN A 255 8.74 -50.70 -37.93
N SER A 256 10.00 -50.35 -38.15
CA SER A 256 10.62 -50.51 -39.45
C SER A 256 10.56 -51.99 -39.82
N LEU A 257 9.76 -52.30 -40.76
CA LEU A 257 9.69 -53.62 -41.33
C LEU A 257 11.07 -54.09 -41.83
N MET A 258 11.92 -53.11 -42.18
CA MET A 258 13.29 -53.33 -42.62
C MET A 258 14.12 -54.21 -41.71
N LYS A 259 14.00 -54.06 -40.38
CA LYS A 259 14.79 -54.87 -39.45
C LYS A 259 14.34 -56.34 -39.45
N LYS A 260 13.04 -56.57 -39.59
CA LYS A 260 12.47 -57.89 -39.64
C LYS A 260 12.88 -58.66 -40.91
N TYR A 261 12.90 -57.94 -42.05
CA TYR A 261 13.26 -58.59 -43.32
C TYR A 261 14.76 -58.68 -43.51
N LYS A 262 15.58 -57.90 -42.86
CA LYS A 262 17.01 -57.96 -42.89
C LYS A 262 17.57 -59.26 -42.27
N ASP A 263 16.81 -59.84 -41.36
CA ASP A 263 17.19 -61.08 -40.66
C ASP A 263 16.52 -62.31 -41.29
N MET A 264 15.67 -62.14 -42.31
CA MET A 264 15.03 -63.24 -43.04
C MET A 264 15.88 -63.65 -44.23
N GLY A 265 16.02 -64.96 -44.42
CA GLY A 265 16.74 -65.47 -45.58
C GLY A 265 15.90 -65.39 -46.87
N TYR A 266 16.53 -65.60 -48.02
CA TYR A 266 15.87 -65.63 -49.32
C TYR A 266 14.66 -66.58 -49.33
N ASP A 267 14.84 -67.78 -48.77
CA ASP A 267 13.78 -68.85 -48.75
C ASP A 267 12.57 -68.43 -47.95
N ASP A 268 12.77 -67.61 -46.89
CA ASP A 268 11.67 -67.08 -46.08
C ASP A 268 10.85 -66.04 -46.79
N LEU A 269 11.50 -65.21 -47.61
CA LEU A 269 10.90 -64.10 -48.33
C LEU A 269 10.32 -64.44 -49.66
N CYS A 270 10.96 -65.38 -50.36
CA CYS A 270 10.67 -65.77 -51.73
C CYS A 270 10.09 -67.20 -51.88
N ASN A 271 9.58 -67.78 -50.77
CA ASN A 271 8.86 -69.02 -50.84
C ASN A 271 7.59 -68.88 -51.65
N THR A 272 7.28 -69.85 -52.46
CA THR A 272 6.14 -69.90 -53.41
C THR A 272 4.79 -69.62 -52.68
N ASN A 273 4.70 -69.72 -51.41
CA ASN A 273 3.53 -69.37 -50.59
C ASN A 273 3.67 -67.99 -49.89
N SER A 274 4.68 -67.18 -50.23
CA SER A 274 4.91 -65.89 -49.59
C SER A 274 3.96 -64.86 -50.21
N GLU A 275 3.11 -64.26 -49.40
CA GLU A 275 2.23 -63.15 -49.79
C GLU A 275 2.97 -61.84 -50.08
N TYR A 276 4.30 -61.82 -49.97
CA TYR A 276 5.10 -60.59 -49.97
C TYR A 276 5.75 -60.22 -51.27
N TYR A 277 6.17 -61.19 -52.09
CA TYR A 277 6.87 -60.95 -53.35
C TYR A 277 6.31 -61.84 -54.51
N SER A 278 6.30 -61.25 -55.67
CA SER A 278 5.99 -62.00 -56.88
C SER A 278 7.17 -62.91 -57.26
N GLU A 279 6.89 -64.00 -57.97
CA GLU A 279 7.89 -64.94 -58.48
C GLU A 279 8.93 -64.26 -59.37
N ASP A 280 8.52 -63.24 -60.13
CA ASP A 280 9.37 -62.39 -61.00
C ASP A 280 10.33 -61.48 -60.17
N ASP A 281 9.86 -60.94 -59.09
CA ASP A 281 10.68 -60.10 -58.12
C ASP A 281 11.74 -60.94 -57.42
N CYS A 282 11.37 -62.14 -57.05
CA CYS A 282 12.31 -63.05 -56.39
C CYS A 282 13.38 -63.58 -57.36
N THR A 283 13.05 -63.80 -58.59
CA THR A 283 14.00 -64.24 -59.65
C THR A 283 14.99 -63.14 -59.93
N LYS A 284 14.51 -61.90 -60.11
CA LYS A 284 15.36 -60.72 -60.36
C LYS A 284 16.26 -60.43 -59.15
N TRP A 285 15.80 -60.70 -57.96
CA TRP A 285 16.56 -60.49 -56.79
C TRP A 285 17.64 -61.52 -56.55
N LYS A 286 17.35 -62.78 -56.88
CA LYS A 286 18.31 -63.84 -56.83
C LYS A 286 19.47 -63.62 -57.84
N ASP A 287 19.17 -63.07 -58.98
CA ASP A 287 20.16 -62.86 -60.04
C ASP A 287 21.04 -61.60 -59.78
N ASN A 288 20.54 -60.58 -59.18
CA ASN A 288 21.21 -59.29 -59.12
C ASN A 288 21.64 -58.82 -57.78
N ALA A 289 21.07 -59.24 -56.66
CA ALA A 289 21.29 -58.63 -55.34
C ALA A 289 21.61 -59.64 -54.25
N TYR A 290 21.45 -60.94 -54.51
CA TYR A 290 21.65 -61.95 -53.48
C TYR A 290 23.05 -62.52 -53.52
N ASN A 291 23.84 -62.28 -52.49
CA ASN A 291 25.15 -62.83 -52.34
C ASN A 291 25.10 -64.00 -51.40
N ASP A 292 25.50 -65.18 -51.82
CA ASP A 292 25.42 -66.44 -51.04
C ASP A 292 26.13 -66.38 -49.70
N GLU A 293 27.14 -65.58 -49.57
CA GLU A 293 27.87 -65.45 -48.32
C GLU A 293 27.12 -64.66 -47.24
N THR A 294 26.19 -63.81 -47.61
CA THR A 294 25.50 -62.95 -46.66
C THR A 294 24.03 -63.24 -46.48
N ALA A 295 23.41 -63.94 -47.43
CA ALA A 295 21.95 -64.25 -47.47
C ALA A 295 21.08 -63.08 -47.00
N ARG A 296 21.52 -61.87 -47.26
CA ARG A 296 20.93 -60.65 -46.74
C ARG A 296 20.27 -59.86 -47.85
N PHE A 297 19.13 -59.32 -47.48
CA PHE A 297 18.32 -58.50 -48.33
C PHE A 297 18.98 -57.18 -48.72
N ASP A 298 19.07 -56.83 -50.01
CA ASP A 298 19.53 -55.51 -50.42
C ASP A 298 18.48 -54.46 -50.17
N ASN A 299 18.84 -53.53 -49.35
CA ASN A 299 17.96 -52.48 -48.81
C ASN A 299 17.32 -51.59 -49.92
N THR A 300 17.95 -51.43 -51.05
CA THR A 300 17.49 -50.50 -52.08
C THR A 300 16.27 -50.97 -52.84
N TYR A 301 16.10 -52.27 -53.03
CA TYR A 301 15.01 -52.81 -53.83
C TYR A 301 13.71 -53.03 -53.02
N SER A 302 13.80 -53.15 -51.74
CA SER A 302 12.68 -53.63 -50.95
C SER A 302 11.99 -52.58 -50.13
N ILE A 303 12.63 -51.43 -49.89
CA ILE A 303 12.09 -50.37 -49.04
C ILE A 303 10.75 -49.87 -49.56
N GLN A 304 10.61 -49.71 -50.85
CA GLN A 304 9.41 -49.09 -51.41
C GLN A 304 8.20 -50.02 -51.38
N ARG A 305 8.38 -51.29 -51.57
CA ARG A 305 7.31 -52.31 -51.51
C ARG A 305 6.86 -52.55 -50.05
N LEU A 306 7.78 -52.52 -49.09
CA LEU A 306 7.46 -52.69 -47.70
C LEU A 306 6.75 -51.51 -47.10
N VAL A 307 6.97 -50.31 -47.60
CA VAL A 307 6.26 -49.09 -47.17
C VAL A 307 4.82 -49.10 -47.71
N ASP A 308 4.59 -49.72 -48.86
CA ASP A 308 3.26 -49.78 -49.47
C ASP A 308 2.37 -50.93 -48.97
N ASP A 309 2.97 -51.92 -48.28
CA ASP A 309 2.23 -53.04 -47.69
C ASP A 309 1.58 -52.66 -46.37
N LYS A 310 0.30 -52.35 -46.41
CA LYS A 310 -0.47 -51.88 -45.27
C LYS A 310 -0.64 -52.96 -44.15
N ASP A 311 -0.62 -54.22 -44.48
CA ASP A 311 -0.86 -55.28 -43.52
C ASP A 311 0.33 -55.59 -42.63
N ASN A 312 1.50 -55.14 -43.02
CA ASN A 312 2.74 -55.32 -42.26
C ASN A 312 3.13 -54.14 -41.36
N ARG A 313 2.37 -53.06 -41.38
CA ARG A 313 2.60 -51.90 -40.47
C ARG A 313 2.12 -52.25 -39.08
N ARG A 314 2.92 -52.93 -38.29
CA ARG A 314 2.66 -53.11 -36.86
C ARG A 314 3.16 -51.91 -36.10
N THR A 315 2.24 -51.04 -35.72
CA THR A 315 2.48 -50.04 -34.69
C THR A 315 2.52 -50.72 -33.35
N ARG A 316 3.59 -50.57 -32.62
CA ARG A 316 3.64 -50.94 -31.20
C ARG A 316 3.40 -49.69 -30.37
N ASP A 317 2.14 -49.55 -29.97
CA ASP A 317 1.73 -48.50 -29.08
C ASP A 317 1.99 -48.89 -27.62
N LYS A 318 2.66 -48.04 -26.88
CA LYS A 318 2.93 -48.29 -25.47
C LYS A 318 2.51 -47.09 -24.65
N PHE A 319 1.65 -47.30 -23.72
CA PHE A 319 1.46 -46.37 -22.60
C PHE A 319 2.54 -46.64 -21.55
N TYR A 320 3.12 -45.58 -21.04
CA TYR A 320 4.08 -45.69 -19.98
C TYR A 320 3.83 -44.60 -18.93
N ALA A 321 4.19 -44.87 -17.69
CA ALA A 321 4.25 -43.87 -16.65
C ALA A 321 5.70 -43.67 -16.22
N THR A 322 6.05 -42.42 -15.99
CA THR A 322 7.40 -42.06 -15.50
C THR A 322 7.26 -41.42 -14.13
N LEU A 323 8.12 -41.86 -13.22
CA LEU A 323 8.30 -41.24 -11.92
C LEU A 323 9.79 -40.96 -11.74
N ALA A 324 10.17 -39.69 -11.66
CA ALA A 324 11.53 -39.32 -11.40
C ALA A 324 11.66 -38.84 -9.95
N ILE A 325 12.51 -39.52 -9.20
CA ILE A 325 12.81 -39.25 -7.80
C ILE A 325 14.22 -38.70 -7.71
N LYS A 326 14.38 -37.55 -7.04
CA LYS A 326 15.70 -37.01 -6.68
C LYS A 326 16.19 -37.68 -5.41
N LEU A 327 17.43 -38.09 -5.40
CA LEU A 327 18.03 -38.70 -4.22
C LEU A 327 18.70 -37.58 -3.38
N PRO A 328 18.27 -37.38 -2.13
CA PRO A 328 18.69 -36.25 -1.29
C PRO A 328 20.13 -36.37 -0.76
N PHE A 329 20.83 -37.47 -1.09
CA PHE A 329 22.14 -37.78 -0.48
C PHE A 329 23.29 -36.87 -0.92
N PHE A 330 23.09 -36.08 -1.98
CA PHE A 330 24.13 -35.23 -2.57
C PHE A 330 23.89 -33.75 -2.38
N ASP A 331 22.74 -33.31 -1.91
CA ASP A 331 22.42 -31.90 -1.63
C ASP A 331 22.46 -31.63 -0.11
N SER A 332 23.46 -30.89 0.34
CA SER A 332 23.48 -30.44 1.73
C SER A 332 22.65 -29.16 1.86
N ASN A 333 21.38 -29.31 2.26
CA ASN A 333 20.45 -28.18 2.50
C ASN A 333 20.81 -27.36 3.76
N LYS A 334 21.91 -27.69 4.46
CA LYS A 334 22.32 -27.02 5.70
C LYS A 334 22.58 -25.53 5.52
N ASP A 335 23.18 -25.13 4.40
CA ASP A 335 23.46 -23.72 4.13
C ASP A 335 22.16 -22.92 3.88
N THR A 336 21.17 -23.54 3.25
CA THR A 336 19.86 -22.93 3.03
C THR A 336 19.11 -22.76 4.35
N ASP A 337 19.12 -23.77 5.21
CA ASP A 337 18.50 -23.70 6.54
C ASP A 337 19.14 -22.62 7.42
N LEU A 338 20.48 -22.49 7.41
CA LEU A 338 21.19 -21.46 8.18
C LEU A 338 20.89 -20.06 7.65
N ARG A 339 20.91 -19.86 6.34
CA ARG A 339 20.55 -18.54 5.74
C ARG A 339 19.14 -18.14 6.09
N ASN A 340 18.20 -19.08 6.06
CA ASN A 340 16.80 -18.83 6.38
C ASN A 340 16.61 -18.50 7.87
N GLN A 341 17.34 -19.17 8.78
CA GLN A 341 17.34 -18.81 10.20
C GLN A 341 17.89 -17.40 10.44
N VAL A 342 18.93 -17.01 9.73
CA VAL A 342 19.47 -15.62 9.81
C VAL A 342 18.43 -14.63 9.29
N ALA A 343 17.81 -14.89 8.13
CA ALA A 343 16.78 -14.02 7.57
C ALA A 343 15.53 -13.90 8.48
N ASP A 344 15.14 -14.99 9.16
CA ASP A 344 14.04 -14.97 10.15
C ASP A 344 14.39 -14.06 11.34
N LEU A 345 15.61 -14.15 11.87
CA LEU A 345 16.08 -13.32 12.97
C LEU A 345 16.21 -11.85 12.58
N GLU A 346 16.69 -11.56 11.38
CA GLU A 346 16.76 -10.20 10.83
C GLU A 346 15.35 -9.60 10.68
N ALA A 347 14.41 -10.36 10.12
CA ALA A 347 13.03 -9.92 9.97
C ALA A 347 12.33 -9.67 11.33
N GLU A 348 12.63 -10.49 12.35
CA GLU A 348 12.16 -10.24 13.72
C GLU A 348 12.80 -9.00 14.33
N GLY A 349 14.10 -8.82 14.11
CA GLY A 349 14.85 -7.64 14.57
C GLY A 349 14.26 -6.36 13.99
N ASP A 350 14.04 -6.31 12.67
CA ASP A 350 13.42 -5.18 11.96
C ASP A 350 12.02 -4.86 12.51
N TYR A 351 11.20 -5.89 12.78
CA TYR A 351 9.87 -5.70 13.35
C TYR A 351 9.94 -5.12 14.77
N MET A 352 10.81 -5.65 15.63
CA MET A 352 10.98 -5.17 17.01
C MET A 352 11.54 -3.75 17.05
N GLU A 353 12.46 -3.40 16.15
CA GLU A 353 12.94 -2.03 15.98
C GLU A 353 11.78 -1.09 15.61
N LYS A 354 10.93 -1.48 14.66
CA LYS A 354 9.77 -0.68 14.28
C LYS A 354 8.77 -0.50 15.41
N VAL A 355 8.53 -1.55 16.23
CA VAL A 355 7.69 -1.44 17.43
C VAL A 355 8.24 -0.40 18.40
N ARG A 356 9.56 -0.46 18.65
CA ARG A 356 10.23 0.51 19.52
C ARG A 356 10.09 1.94 18.99
N ASP A 357 10.36 2.14 17.69
CA ASP A 357 10.31 3.46 17.07
C ASP A 357 8.91 4.07 17.11
N VAL A 358 7.88 3.27 16.82
CA VAL A 358 6.48 3.71 16.91
C VAL A 358 6.13 4.05 18.36
N SER A 359 6.55 3.23 19.33
CA SER A 359 6.29 3.48 20.76
C SER A 359 6.94 4.78 21.23
N VAL A 360 8.21 5.01 20.88
CA VAL A 360 8.92 6.25 21.21
C VAL A 360 8.24 7.46 20.58
N LYS A 361 7.81 7.34 19.33
CA LYS A 361 7.14 8.43 18.61
C LYS A 361 5.79 8.77 19.23
N VAL A 362 4.97 7.76 19.55
CA VAL A 362 3.65 7.94 20.20
C VAL A 362 3.82 8.62 21.56
N ASN A 363 4.72 8.12 22.41
CA ASN A 363 4.96 8.71 23.72
C ASN A 363 5.41 10.18 23.61
N ARG A 364 6.31 10.46 22.67
CA ARG A 364 6.76 11.84 22.41
C ARG A 364 5.61 12.75 21.98
N LEU A 365 4.72 12.27 21.09
CA LEU A 365 3.55 13.05 20.68
C LEU A 365 2.63 13.36 21.86
N VAL A 366 2.34 12.37 22.69
CA VAL A 366 1.52 12.55 23.90
C VAL A 366 2.15 13.59 24.87
N GLU A 367 3.46 13.51 25.11
CA GLU A 367 4.17 14.47 25.96
C GLU A 367 4.11 15.89 25.38
N GLN A 368 4.31 16.04 24.06
CA GLN A 368 4.24 17.34 23.39
C GLN A 368 2.83 17.95 23.46
N ILE A 369 1.79 17.15 23.18
CA ILE A 369 0.40 17.60 23.27
C ILE A 369 0.09 18.06 24.70
N ASN A 370 0.45 17.29 25.72
CA ASN A 370 0.24 17.66 27.11
C ASN A 370 0.98 18.96 27.47
N GLY A 371 2.19 19.15 26.95
CA GLY A 371 2.94 20.40 27.13
C GLY A 371 2.25 21.62 26.50
N PHE A 372 1.72 21.48 25.31
CA PHE A 372 0.97 22.57 24.66
C PHE A 372 -0.41 22.81 25.28
N LEU A 373 -1.11 21.75 25.73
CA LEU A 373 -2.36 21.89 26.49
C LEU A 373 -2.17 22.69 27.78
N ALA A 374 -1.08 22.46 28.52
CA ALA A 374 -0.75 23.23 29.72
C ALA A 374 -0.52 24.71 29.38
N GLN A 375 0.21 25.00 28.31
CA GLN A 375 0.43 26.39 27.85
C GLN A 375 -0.88 27.04 27.38
N TRP A 376 -1.69 26.31 26.63
CA TRP A 376 -2.99 26.78 26.14
C TRP A 376 -3.92 27.16 27.32
N LYS A 377 -4.00 26.35 28.35
CA LYS A 377 -4.77 26.66 29.58
C LYS A 377 -4.36 27.99 30.17
N VAL A 378 -3.06 28.23 30.31
CA VAL A 378 -2.53 29.49 30.87
C VAL A 378 -2.98 30.69 30.05
N GLN A 379 -2.88 30.60 28.70
CA GLN A 379 -3.29 31.67 27.78
C GLN A 379 -4.80 31.92 27.84
N LYS A 380 -5.59 30.85 27.85
CA LYS A 380 -7.06 30.92 27.92
C LYS A 380 -7.52 31.51 29.25
N ASP A 381 -6.99 31.01 30.34
CA ASP A 381 -7.31 31.54 31.68
C ASP A 381 -6.99 33.02 31.84
N PHE A 382 -5.88 33.48 31.27
CA PHE A 382 -5.52 34.88 31.25
C PHE A 382 -6.53 35.71 30.45
N ALA A 383 -6.82 35.29 29.22
CA ALA A 383 -7.77 35.97 28.33
C ALA A 383 -9.16 36.07 28.98
N GLU A 384 -9.64 34.98 29.62
CA GLU A 384 -10.92 34.94 30.34
C GLU A 384 -10.93 35.84 31.56
N LYS A 385 -9.88 35.84 32.39
CA LYS A 385 -9.75 36.70 33.54
C LYS A 385 -9.77 38.19 33.15
N VAL A 386 -9.13 38.54 32.04
CA VAL A 386 -9.15 39.93 31.55
C VAL A 386 -10.51 40.29 31.00
N LYS A 387 -11.20 39.37 30.28
CA LYS A 387 -12.54 39.60 29.71
C LYS A 387 -13.64 39.57 30.78
N ALA A 388 -13.66 38.57 31.65
CA ALA A 388 -14.71 38.35 32.65
C ALA A 388 -14.48 39.09 33.96
N GLY A 389 -13.21 39.35 34.28
CA GLY A 389 -12.92 40.14 35.44
C GLY A 389 -13.38 41.58 35.17
N ASN A 390 -14.38 42.07 35.86
CA ASN A 390 -14.87 43.44 35.89
C ASN A 390 -13.77 44.54 35.87
N ILE A 391 -12.57 44.19 35.40
CA ILE A 391 -11.47 45.11 35.17
C ILE A 391 -11.95 46.24 34.27
N PHE A 392 -12.69 45.93 33.20
CA PHE A 392 -13.27 46.96 32.34
C PHE A 392 -14.38 47.74 33.03
N GLU A 393 -15.23 47.10 33.83
CA GLU A 393 -16.26 47.76 34.63
C GLU A 393 -15.69 48.53 35.82
N GLN A 394 -14.65 48.01 36.45
CA GLN A 394 -13.98 48.71 37.53
C GLN A 394 -13.22 49.93 37.01
N PHE A 395 -12.47 49.80 35.93
CA PHE A 395 -11.81 50.94 35.28
C PHE A 395 -12.80 51.96 34.72
N ALA A 396 -13.95 51.53 34.22
CA ALA A 396 -15.00 52.43 33.73
C ALA A 396 -15.73 53.16 34.86
N LYS A 397 -15.80 52.58 36.05
CA LYS A 397 -16.43 53.19 37.24
C LYS A 397 -15.54 54.15 37.95
N ASP A 398 -14.22 53.97 37.92
CA ASP A 398 -13.23 54.94 38.39
C ASP A 398 -13.13 56.08 37.41
N ALA A 399 -13.92 57.13 37.59
CA ALA A 399 -14.11 58.27 36.69
C ALA A 399 -12.85 59.11 36.44
N GLY A 400 -11.74 58.52 36.28
CA GLY A 400 -10.44 59.07 35.93
C GLY A 400 -9.55 58.10 35.20
N SER A 401 -10.07 56.95 34.81
CA SER A 401 -9.28 55.92 34.13
C SER A 401 -8.78 56.38 32.74
N ASP A 402 -7.51 56.31 32.57
CA ASP A 402 -6.84 56.60 31.30
C ASP A 402 -7.36 55.62 30.21
N PRO A 403 -8.02 56.08 29.13
CA PRO A 403 -8.47 55.24 28.02
C PRO A 403 -7.39 54.32 27.47
N LEU A 404 -6.14 54.71 27.55
CA LEU A 404 -5.00 53.92 27.13
C LEU A 404 -4.82 52.64 27.95
N LEU A 405 -5.14 52.65 29.25
CA LEU A 405 -5.10 51.44 30.11
C LEU A 405 -6.14 50.45 29.69
N LEU A 406 -7.34 50.90 29.37
CA LEU A 406 -8.43 50.07 28.86
C LEU A 406 -8.05 49.40 27.52
N LEU A 407 -7.53 50.17 26.61
CA LEU A 407 -7.07 49.67 25.30
C LEU A 407 -5.93 48.66 25.45
N ARG A 408 -4.98 48.90 26.35
CA ARG A 408 -3.89 47.95 26.68
C ARG A 408 -4.42 46.65 27.26
N ALA A 409 -5.37 46.70 28.17
CA ALA A 409 -5.95 45.50 28.75
C ALA A 409 -6.70 44.66 27.68
N ARG A 410 -7.48 45.33 26.79
CA ARG A 410 -8.17 44.69 25.69
C ARG A 410 -7.18 44.06 24.70
N GLU A 411 -6.13 44.80 24.32
CA GLU A 411 -5.05 44.35 23.47
C GLU A 411 -4.41 43.08 24.04
N SER A 412 -4.01 43.06 25.31
CA SER A 412 -3.40 41.92 25.99
C SER A 412 -4.33 40.70 26.01
N ALA A 413 -5.65 40.88 26.17
CA ALA A 413 -6.63 39.81 26.12
C ALA A 413 -6.70 39.18 24.75
N VAL A 414 -6.77 40.01 23.68
CA VAL A 414 -6.84 39.54 22.28
C VAL A 414 -5.52 38.89 21.88
N GLU A 415 -4.37 39.42 22.28
CA GLU A 415 -3.07 38.78 22.07
C GLU A 415 -2.97 37.41 22.72
N SER A 416 -3.48 37.27 23.94
CA SER A 416 -3.50 35.98 24.63
C SER A 416 -4.43 34.98 23.95
N GLU A 417 -5.60 35.45 23.49
CA GLU A 417 -6.51 34.63 22.68
C GLU A 417 -5.89 34.20 21.35
N LEU A 418 -5.18 35.12 20.68
CA LEU A 418 -4.42 34.82 19.47
C LEU A 418 -3.35 33.73 19.71
N ASN A 419 -2.62 33.82 20.84
CA ASN A 419 -1.64 32.81 21.23
C ASN A 419 -2.32 31.47 21.57
N ALA A 420 -3.49 31.50 22.23
CA ALA A 420 -4.26 30.31 22.49
C ALA A 420 -4.69 29.61 21.19
N VAL A 421 -5.18 30.34 20.19
CA VAL A 421 -5.56 29.78 18.87
C VAL A 421 -4.36 29.20 18.12
N LYS A 422 -3.18 29.81 18.24
CA LYS A 422 -1.95 29.24 17.66
C LYS A 422 -1.60 27.90 18.33
N LEU A 423 -1.67 27.84 19.66
CA LEU A 423 -1.44 26.60 20.42
C LEU A 423 -2.50 25.54 20.09
N GLU A 424 -3.78 25.92 19.90
CA GLU A 424 -4.82 25.00 19.42
C GLU A 424 -4.43 24.38 18.06
N THR A 425 -3.87 25.19 17.15
CA THR A 425 -3.39 24.70 15.85
C THR A 425 -2.29 23.66 16.03
N ASP A 426 -1.27 23.97 16.83
CA ASP A 426 -0.16 23.05 17.09
C ASP A 426 -0.64 21.76 17.78
N ILE A 427 -1.62 21.86 18.70
CA ILE A 427 -2.22 20.69 19.36
C ILE A 427 -2.97 19.83 18.34
N TYR A 428 -3.78 20.43 17.45
CA TYR A 428 -4.49 19.66 16.44
C TYR A 428 -3.54 18.96 15.46
N ASP A 429 -2.44 19.59 15.08
CA ASP A 429 -1.45 18.98 14.18
C ASP A 429 -0.81 17.75 14.83
N LEU A 430 -0.38 17.86 16.08
CA LEU A 430 0.19 16.74 16.82
C LEU A 430 -0.87 15.64 17.09
N TYR A 431 -2.10 16.04 17.38
CA TYR A 431 -3.20 15.11 17.63
C TYR A 431 -3.57 14.34 16.36
N LEU A 432 -3.60 15.00 15.20
CA LEU A 432 -3.80 14.34 13.91
C LEU A 432 -2.67 13.34 13.61
N GLU A 433 -1.43 13.71 13.87
CA GLU A 433 -0.28 12.81 13.72
C GLU A 433 -0.43 11.59 14.63
N LEU A 434 -0.88 11.80 15.87
CA LEU A 434 -1.13 10.74 16.82
C LEU A 434 -2.25 9.80 16.36
N LEU A 435 -3.38 10.34 15.87
CA LEU A 435 -4.49 9.57 15.31
C LEU A 435 -4.06 8.76 14.08
N GLN A 436 -3.17 9.31 13.25
CA GLN A 436 -2.58 8.59 12.13
C GLN A 436 -1.78 7.39 12.60
N TYR A 437 -0.85 7.57 13.54
CA TYR A 437 -0.05 6.47 14.10
C TYR A 437 -0.92 5.41 14.76
N ALA A 438 -1.93 5.82 15.53
CA ALA A 438 -2.87 4.91 16.19
C ALA A 438 -3.84 4.21 15.23
N GLY A 439 -3.81 4.54 13.92
CA GLY A 439 -4.67 3.92 12.91
C GLY A 439 -6.13 4.35 12.97
N GLN A 440 -6.46 5.40 13.72
CA GLN A 440 -7.84 5.89 13.80
C GLN A 440 -8.32 6.45 12.46
N LEU A 441 -7.41 7.11 11.72
CA LEU A 441 -7.69 7.64 10.38
C LEU A 441 -7.83 6.54 9.32
N SER A 442 -7.38 5.32 9.59
CA SER A 442 -7.50 4.20 8.66
C SER A 442 -8.81 3.40 8.80
N LYS A 443 -9.58 3.64 9.87
CA LYS A 443 -10.86 2.94 10.08
C LYS A 443 -11.82 3.21 8.94
N GLU A 444 -12.45 2.15 8.44
CA GLU A 444 -13.44 2.23 7.36
C GLU A 444 -14.73 2.90 7.84
N GLY A 445 -15.43 3.53 6.92
CA GLY A 445 -16.71 4.17 7.15
C GLY A 445 -16.66 5.70 7.16
N VAL A 446 -17.85 6.29 6.99
CA VAL A 446 -18.03 7.75 7.03
C VAL A 446 -18.34 8.14 8.47
N GLN A 447 -17.30 8.48 9.21
CA GLN A 447 -17.39 8.91 10.61
C GLN A 447 -16.41 10.05 10.87
N ASN A 448 -16.68 10.83 11.91
CA ASN A 448 -15.73 11.84 12.35
C ASN A 448 -14.59 11.16 13.13
N HIS A 449 -13.45 10.97 12.46
CA HIS A 449 -12.27 10.30 13.02
C HIS A 449 -11.60 11.10 14.15
N LEU A 450 -11.89 12.40 14.26
CA LEU A 450 -11.31 13.26 15.31
C LEU A 450 -11.99 13.08 16.67
N VAL A 451 -13.29 12.79 16.67
CA VAL A 451 -14.11 12.68 17.89
C VAL A 451 -14.22 11.23 18.39
N GLY A 452 -13.95 10.26 17.52
CA GLY A 452 -14.12 8.82 17.80
C GLY A 452 -13.20 8.22 18.86
N GLY A 453 -12.23 8.99 19.34
CA GLY A 453 -11.32 8.60 20.43
C GLY A 453 -10.20 7.65 20.03
N LEU A 454 -9.17 7.59 20.86
CA LEU A 454 -7.98 6.72 20.73
C LEU A 454 -8.24 5.28 21.28
N LYS A 455 -9.50 4.93 21.53
CA LYS A 455 -9.92 3.61 22.06
C LYS A 455 -10.21 2.60 20.97
#